data_4e9acc23318517d43c75f7108b298e3a
#
_entry.id   4e9acc23318517d43c75f7108b298e3a
#
_cell.length_a   1.000
_cell.length_b   1.000
_cell.length_c   1.000
_cell.angle_alpha   90.00
_cell.angle_beta   90.00
_cell.angle_gamma   90.00
#
_symmetry.space_group_name_H-M   'P 1'
#
loop_
_entity.id
_entity.type
_entity.pdbx_description
1 polymer ?
#
loop_
_entity_poly.entity_id
_entity_poly.type
_entity_poly.pdbx_seq_one_letter_code
_entity_poly.pdbx_strand_id
1 'polypeptide(L)'
;MVSTIIGTMGALGVHHLRRAPRKIMMTLVNIPQLNSEIVTGVSLMLLYTLFHLELGYVTLLLSHIAFCIPYVVLSVMPKLRQIDPHLSEAAQDLGATPMQAFFKVILPDIMPGVFSGFLMALTMSIDDFVISFFTTGQGVQNLSITIYTMAKRGISPKINALSTIIFATVLVLLIIVNLPEFKKKDKAAR
;
A
#
# COMPACT_ATOMS: atom_id res chain seq x y z
N MET A 1 -6.25 -3.67 2.72
CA MET A 1 -7.07 -3.30 3.89
C MET A 1 -6.27 -3.43 5.20
N VAL A 2 -5.84 -4.64 5.61
CA VAL A 2 -5.08 -4.84 6.86
C VAL A 2 -3.80 -4.01 6.89
N SER A 3 -3.01 -4.04 5.83
CA SER A 3 -1.79 -3.22 5.68
C SER A 3 -2.05 -1.72 5.81
N THR A 4 -3.20 -1.25 5.32
CA THR A 4 -3.57 0.16 5.41
C THR A 4 -3.84 0.57 6.86
N ILE A 5 -4.55 -0.26 7.61
CA ILE A 5 -4.82 0.00 9.03
C ILE A 5 -3.51 -0.01 9.82
N ILE A 6 -2.72 -1.08 9.68
CA ILE A 6 -1.44 -1.21 10.41
C ILE A 6 -0.46 -0.10 10.01
N GLY A 7 -0.34 0.20 8.71
CA GLY A 7 0.54 1.25 8.19
C GLY A 7 0.12 2.65 8.65
N THR A 8 -1.18 2.93 8.71
CA THR A 8 -1.69 4.22 9.23
C THR A 8 -1.42 4.34 10.73
N MET A 9 -1.66 3.30 11.51
CA MET A 9 -1.32 3.28 12.95
C MET A 9 0.18 3.42 13.17
N GLY A 10 0.99 2.74 12.34
CA GLY A 10 2.44 2.88 12.35
C GLY A 10 2.90 4.31 12.03
N ALA A 11 2.32 4.94 11.01
CA ALA A 11 2.60 6.33 10.66
C ALA A 11 2.27 7.30 11.79
N LEU A 12 1.11 7.13 12.45
CA LEU A 12 0.72 7.91 13.62
C LEU A 12 1.70 7.72 14.77
N GLY A 13 2.07 6.47 15.08
CA GLY A 13 3.06 6.17 16.12
C GLY A 13 4.41 6.82 15.83
N VAL A 14 4.92 6.68 14.62
CA VAL A 14 6.18 7.31 14.18
C VAL A 14 6.09 8.84 14.21
N HIS A 15 4.92 9.42 13.91
CA HIS A 15 4.73 10.86 13.94
C HIS A 15 4.90 11.44 15.35
N HIS A 16 4.44 10.75 16.40
CA HIS A 16 4.55 11.16 17.81
C HIS A 16 5.95 10.95 18.42
N LEU A 17 6.85 10.24 17.74
CA LEU A 17 8.20 10.03 18.22
C LEU A 17 9.04 11.33 18.18
N ARG A 18 9.99 11.44 19.14
CA ARG A 18 11.01 12.48 19.13
C ARG A 18 11.84 12.40 17.84
N ARG A 19 12.52 13.51 17.48
CA ARG A 19 13.26 13.64 16.20
C ARG A 19 14.23 12.49 15.91
N ALA A 20 15.03 12.06 16.89
CA ALA A 20 16.03 11.01 16.68
C ALA A 20 15.41 9.63 16.40
N PRO A 21 14.53 9.05 17.27
CA PRO A 21 13.91 7.76 17.00
C PRO A 21 13.01 7.80 15.76
N ARG A 22 12.34 8.93 15.47
CA ARG A 22 11.56 9.12 14.25
C ARG A 22 12.42 8.97 13.00
N LYS A 23 13.64 9.57 12.97
CA LYS A 23 14.54 9.42 11.83
C LYS A 23 14.96 7.97 11.62
N ILE A 24 15.30 7.26 12.70
CA ILE A 24 15.66 5.84 12.64
C ILE A 24 14.50 5.01 12.10
N MET A 25 13.29 5.18 12.65
CA MET A 25 12.10 4.44 12.19
C MET A 25 11.79 4.71 10.71
N MET A 26 11.86 5.97 10.27
CA MET A 26 11.66 6.31 8.86
C MET A 26 12.73 5.69 7.95
N THR A 27 13.98 5.61 8.42
CA THR A 27 15.03 4.91 7.67
C THR A 27 14.70 3.41 7.57
N LEU A 28 14.29 2.76 8.66
CA LEU A 28 13.89 1.35 8.66
C LEU A 28 12.70 1.08 7.73
N VAL A 29 11.72 1.97 7.69
CA VAL A 29 10.56 1.89 6.77
C VAL A 29 10.99 1.99 5.31
N ASN A 30 12.06 2.73 4.99
CA ASN A 30 12.55 2.87 3.62
C ASN A 30 13.43 1.67 3.17
N ILE A 31 14.06 0.94 4.08
CA ILE A 31 14.96 -0.19 3.73
C ILE A 31 14.29 -1.22 2.81
N PRO A 32 13.07 -1.73 3.09
CA PRO A 32 12.43 -2.71 2.23
C PRO A 32 12.19 -2.23 0.80
N GLN A 33 12.03 -0.92 0.60
CA GLN A 33 11.80 -0.35 -0.73
C GLN A 33 13.08 -0.23 -1.56
N LEU A 34 14.24 -0.21 -0.91
CA LEU A 34 15.54 -0.18 -1.57
C LEU A 34 16.02 -1.58 -1.95
N ASN A 35 15.48 -2.61 -1.32
CA ASN A 35 15.82 -4.00 -1.61
C ASN A 35 15.10 -4.49 -2.87
N SER A 36 15.77 -5.39 -3.60
CA SER A 36 15.11 -6.14 -4.67
C SER A 36 13.98 -7.01 -4.13
N GLU A 37 12.86 -7.05 -4.83
CA GLU A 37 11.71 -7.92 -4.51
C GLU A 37 12.12 -9.40 -4.40
N ILE A 38 13.09 -9.83 -5.21
CA ILE A 38 13.63 -11.20 -5.16
C ILE A 38 14.28 -11.46 -3.80
N VAL A 39 15.13 -10.54 -3.32
CA VAL A 39 15.80 -10.67 -2.02
C VAL A 39 14.76 -10.71 -0.90
N THR A 40 13.76 -9.85 -0.97
CA THR A 40 12.68 -9.81 0.02
C THR A 40 11.86 -11.10 -0.01
N GLY A 41 11.47 -11.59 -1.18
CA GLY A 41 10.69 -12.82 -1.34
C GLY A 41 11.44 -14.05 -0.83
N VAL A 42 12.72 -14.20 -1.20
CA VAL A 42 13.57 -15.30 -0.72
C VAL A 42 13.79 -15.22 0.79
N SER A 43 14.02 -14.02 1.33
CA SER A 43 14.22 -13.84 2.78
C SER A 43 12.97 -14.22 3.57
N LEU A 44 11.78 -13.86 3.09
CA LEU A 44 10.51 -14.25 3.71
C LEU A 44 10.28 -15.76 3.61
N MET A 45 10.57 -16.38 2.47
CA MET A 45 10.52 -17.84 2.32
C MET A 45 11.41 -18.55 3.33
N LEU A 46 12.67 -18.11 3.45
CA LEU A 46 13.63 -18.67 4.42
C LEU A 46 13.15 -18.46 5.86
N LEU A 47 12.61 -17.28 6.17
CA LEU A 47 12.05 -16.98 7.48
C LEU A 47 10.90 -17.95 7.84
N TYR A 48 9.95 -18.16 6.93
CA TYR A 48 8.83 -19.07 7.16
C TYR A 48 9.31 -20.52 7.31
N THR A 49 10.28 -20.94 6.50
CA THR A 49 10.87 -22.27 6.61
C THR A 49 11.59 -22.46 7.95
N LEU A 50 12.31 -21.43 8.44
CA LEU A 50 12.98 -21.46 9.74
C LEU A 50 11.98 -21.63 10.91
N PHE A 51 10.81 -21.02 10.80
CA PHE A 51 9.73 -21.18 11.77
C PHE A 51 8.86 -22.42 11.54
N HIS A 52 9.24 -23.29 10.60
CA HIS A 52 8.47 -24.49 10.20
C HIS A 52 7.02 -24.17 9.80
N LEU A 53 6.79 -22.97 9.26
CA LEU A 53 5.48 -22.59 8.72
C LEU A 53 5.35 -23.16 7.31
N GLU A 54 4.28 -23.90 7.07
CA GLU A 54 3.95 -24.37 5.72
C GLU A 54 3.62 -23.19 4.82
N LEU A 55 4.28 -23.16 3.65
CA LEU A 55 3.99 -22.14 2.65
C LEU A 55 2.57 -22.34 2.09
N GLY A 56 1.79 -21.26 2.04
CA GLY A 56 0.40 -21.32 1.62
C GLY A 56 -0.28 -19.96 1.65
N TYR A 57 -1.59 -19.97 1.84
CA TYR A 57 -2.38 -18.74 1.88
C TYR A 57 -2.00 -17.80 3.01
N VAL A 58 -1.68 -18.34 4.19
CA VAL A 58 -1.33 -17.53 5.38
C VAL A 58 0.01 -16.81 5.17
N THR A 59 1.03 -17.53 4.71
CA THR A 59 2.37 -16.96 4.44
C THR A 59 2.31 -15.94 3.30
N LEU A 60 1.53 -16.19 2.26
CA LEU A 60 1.24 -15.24 1.19
C LEU A 60 0.60 -13.95 1.74
N LEU A 61 -0.45 -14.10 2.57
CA LEU A 61 -1.14 -12.95 3.17
C LEU A 61 -0.21 -12.13 4.07
N LEU A 62 0.56 -12.78 4.95
CA LEU A 62 1.51 -12.12 5.86
C LEU A 62 2.60 -11.39 5.07
N SER A 63 3.11 -11.98 4.00
CA SER A 63 4.11 -11.37 3.12
C SER A 63 3.60 -10.09 2.47
N HIS A 64 2.38 -10.14 1.91
CA HIS A 64 1.75 -8.97 1.32
C HIS A 64 1.45 -7.87 2.35
N ILE A 65 1.02 -8.25 3.56
CA ILE A 65 0.82 -7.28 4.64
C ILE A 65 2.14 -6.60 4.97
N ALA A 66 3.19 -7.36 5.23
CA ALA A 66 4.51 -6.83 5.60
C ALA A 66 5.10 -5.95 4.51
N PHE A 67 5.01 -6.38 3.25
CA PHE A 67 5.52 -5.64 2.10
C PHE A 67 4.78 -4.32 1.84
N CYS A 68 3.45 -4.31 2.02
CA CYS A 68 2.64 -3.12 1.75
C CYS A 68 2.69 -2.06 2.86
N ILE A 69 3.01 -2.41 4.11
CA ILE A 69 3.04 -1.46 5.25
C ILE A 69 3.94 -0.23 4.98
N PRO A 70 5.19 -0.36 4.50
CA PRO A 70 6.06 0.79 4.21
C PRO A 70 5.44 1.80 3.25
N TYR A 71 4.78 1.34 2.19
CA TYR A 71 4.14 2.20 1.19
C TYR A 71 3.00 3.02 1.78
N VAL A 72 2.20 2.39 2.66
CA VAL A 72 1.13 3.10 3.39
C VAL A 72 1.71 4.15 4.33
N VAL A 73 2.74 3.79 5.12
CA VAL A 73 3.40 4.74 6.05
C VAL A 73 3.92 5.96 5.29
N LEU A 74 4.56 5.75 4.14
CA LEU A 74 5.11 6.84 3.33
C LEU A 74 4.04 7.69 2.65
N SER A 75 2.87 7.13 2.37
CA SER A 75 1.73 7.89 1.81
C SER A 75 1.01 8.72 2.88
N VAL A 76 0.91 8.22 4.10
CA VAL A 76 0.22 8.90 5.21
C VAL A 76 1.13 9.96 5.88
N MET A 77 2.42 9.69 5.99
CA MET A 77 3.36 10.57 6.71
C MET A 77 3.41 12.02 6.21
N PRO A 78 3.38 12.33 4.90
CA PRO A 78 3.33 13.72 4.41
C PRO A 78 2.08 14.46 4.89
N LYS A 79 0.93 13.78 4.95
CA LYS A 79 -0.32 14.38 5.44
C LYS A 79 -0.23 14.67 6.92
N LEU A 80 0.29 13.75 7.73
CA LEU A 80 0.51 13.96 9.16
C LEU A 80 1.44 15.15 9.44
N ARG A 81 2.40 15.42 8.55
CA ARG A 81 3.32 16.57 8.70
C ARG A 81 2.70 17.92 8.32
N GLN A 82 1.60 17.91 7.58
CA GLN A 82 0.88 19.12 7.16
C GLN A 82 -0.16 19.56 8.18
N ILE A 83 -0.56 18.69 9.12
CA ILE A 83 -1.49 19.02 10.20
C ILE A 83 -0.81 19.96 11.19
N ASP A 84 -1.55 20.99 11.62
CA ASP A 84 -1.13 21.83 12.74
C ASP A 84 -1.02 20.99 14.02
N PRO A 85 0.16 20.99 14.69
CA PRO A 85 0.34 20.24 15.94
C PRO A 85 -0.68 20.59 17.03
N HIS A 86 -1.21 21.81 17.03
CA HIS A 86 -2.16 22.31 18.03
C HIS A 86 -3.62 21.97 17.72
N LEU A 87 -3.90 21.40 16.55
CA LEU A 87 -5.28 21.09 16.13
C LEU A 87 -5.98 20.13 17.11
N SER A 88 -5.24 19.15 17.63
CA SER A 88 -5.77 18.20 18.62
C SER A 88 -6.03 18.86 19.98
N GLU A 89 -5.15 19.78 20.41
CA GLU A 89 -5.30 20.54 21.66
C GLU A 89 -6.48 21.50 21.56
N ALA A 90 -6.60 22.23 20.45
CA ALA A 90 -7.74 23.13 20.22
C ALA A 90 -9.08 22.41 20.23
N ALA A 91 -9.15 21.19 19.66
CA ALA A 91 -10.38 20.40 19.73
C ALA A 91 -10.71 19.96 21.16
N GLN A 92 -9.70 19.66 21.98
CA GLN A 92 -9.91 19.28 23.39
C GLN A 92 -10.28 20.50 24.25
N ASP A 93 -9.77 21.67 23.97
CA ASP A 93 -10.16 22.94 24.61
C ASP A 93 -11.64 23.26 24.37
N LEU A 94 -12.18 22.84 23.22
CA LEU A 94 -13.60 22.90 22.89
C LEU A 94 -14.45 21.80 23.52
N GLY A 95 -13.87 20.97 24.42
CA GLY A 95 -14.55 19.92 25.16
C GLY A 95 -14.58 18.54 24.46
N ALA A 96 -13.83 18.36 23.37
CA ALA A 96 -13.70 17.04 22.75
C ALA A 96 -12.80 16.13 23.61
N THR A 97 -13.19 14.86 23.74
CA THR A 97 -12.28 13.85 24.28
C THR A 97 -11.13 13.57 23.29
N PRO A 98 -9.95 13.06 23.74
CA PRO A 98 -8.85 12.72 22.83
C PRO A 98 -9.26 11.80 21.67
N MET A 99 -10.16 10.85 21.96
CA MET A 99 -10.71 9.95 20.94
C MET A 99 -11.60 10.68 19.93
N GLN A 100 -12.41 11.63 20.40
CA GLN A 100 -13.23 12.47 19.52
C GLN A 100 -12.38 13.40 18.66
N ALA A 101 -11.34 14.02 19.23
CA ALA A 101 -10.38 14.81 18.49
C ALA A 101 -9.70 14.00 17.40
N PHE A 102 -9.29 12.77 17.70
CA PHE A 102 -8.70 11.86 16.71
C PHE A 102 -9.68 11.53 15.58
N PHE A 103 -10.87 10.99 15.90
CA PHE A 103 -11.78 10.50 14.86
C PHE A 103 -12.52 11.60 14.10
N LYS A 104 -12.80 12.74 14.74
CA LYS A 104 -13.59 13.82 14.11
C LYS A 104 -12.71 14.90 13.44
N VAL A 105 -11.44 15.02 13.85
CA VAL A 105 -10.56 16.10 13.38
C VAL A 105 -9.34 15.52 12.65
N ILE A 106 -8.51 14.72 13.33
CA ILE A 106 -7.24 14.25 12.75
C ILE A 106 -7.48 13.24 11.62
N LEU A 107 -8.29 12.21 11.88
CA LEU A 107 -8.51 11.14 10.91
C LEU A 107 -9.11 11.61 9.59
N PRO A 108 -10.14 12.49 9.57
CA PRO A 108 -10.64 13.04 8.30
C PRO A 108 -9.61 13.85 7.53
N ASP A 109 -8.73 14.59 8.22
CA ASP A 109 -7.70 15.41 7.59
C ASP A 109 -6.59 14.57 6.94
N ILE A 110 -6.22 13.43 7.53
CA ILE A 110 -5.26 12.50 6.94
C ILE A 110 -5.89 11.53 5.93
N MET A 111 -7.21 11.46 5.83
CA MET A 111 -7.92 10.48 5.00
C MET A 111 -7.45 10.46 3.52
N PRO A 112 -7.15 11.61 2.87
CA PRO A 112 -6.59 11.58 1.51
C PRO A 112 -5.26 10.81 1.43
N GLY A 113 -4.41 10.92 2.47
CA GLY A 113 -3.16 10.15 2.56
C GLY A 113 -3.39 8.66 2.82
N VAL A 114 -4.36 8.34 3.67
CA VAL A 114 -4.77 6.94 3.95
C VAL A 114 -5.33 6.28 2.70
N PHE A 115 -6.19 7.00 1.97
CA PHE A 115 -6.77 6.50 0.73
C PHE A 115 -5.70 6.29 -0.36
N SER A 116 -4.77 7.24 -0.52
CA SER A 116 -3.63 7.08 -1.42
C SER A 116 -2.77 5.87 -1.04
N GLY A 117 -2.48 5.70 0.26
CA GLY A 117 -1.74 4.53 0.77
C GLY A 117 -2.48 3.22 0.53
N PHE A 118 -3.80 3.21 0.68
CA PHE A 118 -4.63 2.05 0.34
C PHE A 118 -4.53 1.69 -1.14
N LEU A 119 -4.66 2.67 -2.03
CA LEU A 119 -4.56 2.44 -3.47
C LEU A 119 -3.17 1.93 -3.87
N MET A 120 -2.09 2.49 -3.30
CA MET A 120 -0.74 1.99 -3.53
C MET A 120 -0.57 0.56 -3.04
N ALA A 121 -1.00 0.25 -1.82
CA ALA A 121 -0.94 -1.09 -1.27
C ALA A 121 -1.76 -2.10 -2.10
N LEU A 122 -2.92 -1.69 -2.60
CA LEU A 122 -3.77 -2.51 -3.47
C LEU A 122 -3.06 -2.81 -4.80
N THR A 123 -2.51 -1.77 -5.45
CA THR A 123 -1.80 -1.92 -6.72
C THR A 123 -0.59 -2.83 -6.56
N MET A 124 0.26 -2.57 -5.55
CA MET A 124 1.43 -3.40 -5.26
C MET A 124 1.06 -4.85 -4.97
N SER A 125 -0.02 -5.09 -4.23
CA SER A 125 -0.48 -6.44 -3.91
C SER A 125 -1.02 -7.20 -5.12
N ILE A 126 -1.65 -6.53 -6.09
CA ILE A 126 -2.18 -7.17 -7.31
C ILE A 126 -1.06 -7.45 -8.31
N ASP A 127 -0.12 -6.51 -8.46
CA ASP A 127 0.97 -6.59 -9.43
C ASP A 127 2.10 -7.52 -8.97
N ASP A 128 2.23 -7.75 -7.66
CA ASP A 128 3.31 -8.58 -7.13
C ASP A 128 3.25 -10.02 -7.63
N PHE A 129 4.29 -10.41 -8.34
CA PHE A 129 4.56 -11.79 -8.74
C PHE A 129 5.66 -12.42 -7.88
N VAL A 130 6.70 -11.66 -7.59
CA VAL A 130 7.96 -12.20 -7.05
C VAL A 130 7.78 -12.70 -5.63
N ILE A 131 7.27 -11.85 -4.74
CA ILE A 131 7.04 -12.22 -3.33
C ILE A 131 6.01 -13.35 -3.27
N SER A 132 4.93 -13.23 -4.06
CA SER A 132 3.92 -14.26 -4.17
C SER A 132 4.50 -15.61 -4.60
N PHE A 133 5.40 -15.63 -5.58
CA PHE A 133 6.03 -16.86 -6.08
C PHE A 133 6.83 -17.59 -5.01
N PHE A 134 7.56 -16.85 -4.16
CA PHE A 134 8.39 -17.44 -3.11
C PHE A 134 7.61 -17.79 -1.84
N THR A 135 6.48 -17.13 -1.57
CA THR A 135 5.75 -17.29 -0.30
C THR A 135 4.44 -18.06 -0.43
N THR A 136 4.01 -18.37 -1.65
CA THR A 136 2.88 -19.22 -1.94
C THR A 136 3.31 -20.69 -1.94
N GLY A 137 2.60 -21.53 -1.25
CA GLY A 137 2.81 -22.99 -1.28
C GLY A 137 2.09 -23.66 -2.44
N GLN A 138 2.09 -24.98 -2.40
CA GLN A 138 1.33 -25.77 -3.37
C GLN A 138 -0.18 -25.55 -3.18
N GLY A 139 -0.89 -25.33 -4.30
CA GLY A 139 -2.35 -25.23 -4.31
C GLY A 139 -2.94 -23.83 -4.12
N VAL A 140 -2.15 -22.82 -3.81
CA VAL A 140 -2.59 -21.41 -3.77
C VAL A 140 -2.09 -20.69 -5.00
N GLN A 141 -2.98 -20.02 -5.72
CA GLN A 141 -2.65 -19.23 -6.90
C GLN A 141 -3.28 -17.85 -6.79
N ASN A 142 -2.47 -16.82 -7.02
CA ASN A 142 -2.96 -15.47 -7.25
C ASN A 142 -2.99 -15.14 -8.75
N LEU A 143 -3.48 -13.96 -9.08
CA LEU A 143 -3.62 -13.52 -10.47
C LEU A 143 -2.25 -13.48 -11.18
N SER A 144 -1.23 -12.92 -10.56
CA SER A 144 0.11 -12.75 -11.13
C SER A 144 0.78 -14.09 -11.42
N ILE A 145 0.69 -15.06 -10.48
CA ILE A 145 1.19 -16.43 -10.68
C ILE A 145 0.43 -17.12 -11.82
N THR A 146 -0.88 -16.93 -11.87
CA THR A 146 -1.72 -17.53 -12.92
C THR A 146 -1.33 -17.00 -14.30
N ILE A 147 -1.18 -15.68 -14.44
CA ILE A 147 -0.74 -15.05 -15.70
C ILE A 147 0.65 -15.58 -16.10
N TYR A 148 1.59 -15.63 -15.17
CA TYR A 148 2.94 -16.14 -15.42
C TYR A 148 2.94 -17.62 -15.87
N THR A 149 2.20 -18.46 -15.19
CA THR A 149 2.11 -19.90 -15.54
C THR A 149 1.46 -20.11 -16.92
N MET A 150 0.46 -19.31 -17.25
CA MET A 150 -0.15 -19.30 -18.57
C MET A 150 0.84 -18.83 -19.64
N ALA A 151 1.56 -17.74 -19.40
CA ALA A 151 2.57 -17.23 -20.33
C ALA A 151 3.70 -18.24 -20.58
N LYS A 152 4.13 -18.97 -19.55
CA LYS A 152 5.15 -20.02 -19.66
C LYS A 152 4.68 -21.25 -20.46
N ARG A 153 3.40 -21.58 -20.39
CA ARG A 153 2.80 -22.73 -21.15
C ARG A 153 2.53 -22.41 -22.62
N GLY A 154 2.76 -21.19 -23.04
CA GLY A 154 2.49 -20.68 -24.40
C GLY A 154 1.36 -19.66 -24.39
N ILE A 155 1.47 -18.70 -25.31
CA ILE A 155 0.52 -17.58 -25.43
C ILE A 155 -0.84 -18.16 -25.91
N SER A 156 -1.83 -18.15 -25.03
CA SER A 156 -3.19 -18.54 -25.40
C SER A 156 -4.03 -17.29 -25.70
N PRO A 157 -5.04 -17.38 -26.59
CA PRO A 157 -5.96 -16.26 -26.84
C PRO A 157 -6.65 -15.72 -25.59
N LYS A 158 -6.79 -16.55 -24.54
CA LYS A 158 -7.36 -16.15 -23.25
C LYS A 158 -6.51 -15.12 -22.52
N ILE A 159 -5.17 -15.24 -22.58
CA ILE A 159 -4.25 -14.25 -21.95
C ILE A 159 -4.37 -12.90 -22.67
N ASN A 160 -4.38 -12.92 -24.00
CA ASN A 160 -4.52 -11.70 -24.78
C ASN A 160 -5.85 -11.00 -24.50
N ALA A 161 -6.95 -11.76 -24.42
CA ALA A 161 -8.26 -11.22 -24.07
C ALA A 161 -8.26 -10.61 -22.64
N LEU A 162 -7.70 -11.32 -21.65
CA LEU A 162 -7.60 -10.82 -20.27
C LEU A 162 -6.77 -9.53 -20.20
N SER A 163 -5.60 -9.52 -20.81
CA SER A 163 -4.72 -8.34 -20.85
C SER A 163 -5.39 -7.16 -21.52
N THR A 164 -6.11 -7.39 -22.62
CA THR A 164 -6.86 -6.34 -23.32
C THR A 164 -7.97 -5.77 -22.46
N ILE A 165 -8.71 -6.62 -21.74
CA ILE A 165 -9.80 -6.17 -20.84
C ILE A 165 -9.22 -5.32 -19.69
N ILE A 166 -8.15 -5.81 -19.05
CA ILE A 166 -7.49 -5.07 -17.95
C ILE A 166 -6.97 -3.73 -18.47
N PHE A 167 -6.26 -3.73 -19.60
CA PHE A 167 -5.74 -2.51 -20.19
C PHE A 167 -6.86 -1.51 -20.55
N ALA A 168 -7.92 -1.98 -21.21
CA ALA A 168 -9.06 -1.13 -21.56
C ALA A 168 -9.74 -0.55 -20.32
N THR A 169 -9.90 -1.36 -19.27
CA THR A 169 -10.50 -0.90 -17.99
C THR A 169 -9.65 0.18 -17.35
N VAL A 170 -8.34 -0.03 -17.24
CA VAL A 170 -7.42 0.96 -16.67
C VAL A 170 -7.39 2.24 -17.51
N LEU A 171 -7.37 2.11 -18.85
CA LEU A 171 -7.40 3.25 -19.76
C LEU A 171 -8.67 4.09 -19.58
N VAL A 172 -9.83 3.45 -19.52
CA VAL A 172 -11.13 4.12 -19.30
C VAL A 172 -11.14 4.82 -17.94
N LEU A 173 -10.67 4.16 -16.89
CA LEU A 173 -10.56 4.77 -15.55
C LEU A 173 -9.63 5.98 -15.56
N LEU A 174 -8.48 5.90 -16.20
CA LEU A 174 -7.54 7.02 -16.33
C LEU A 174 -8.18 8.19 -17.09
N ILE A 175 -8.88 7.93 -18.17
CA ILE A 175 -9.58 8.98 -18.92
C ILE A 175 -10.64 9.64 -18.04
N ILE A 176 -11.48 8.87 -17.33
CA ILE A 176 -12.53 9.40 -16.46
C ILE A 176 -11.95 10.28 -15.34
N VAL A 177 -10.87 9.83 -14.69
CA VAL A 177 -10.22 10.55 -13.59
C VAL A 177 -9.58 11.85 -14.07
N ASN A 178 -8.99 11.86 -15.28
CA ASN A 178 -8.28 13.02 -15.82
C ASN A 178 -9.16 13.99 -16.61
N LEU A 179 -10.37 13.59 -17.02
CA LEU A 179 -11.31 14.48 -17.74
C LEU A 179 -11.55 15.84 -17.06
N PRO A 180 -11.71 15.96 -15.73
CA PRO A 180 -11.89 17.25 -15.08
C PRO A 180 -10.66 18.16 -15.17
N GLU A 181 -9.44 17.61 -15.20
CA GLU A 181 -8.21 18.39 -15.31
C GLU A 181 -8.00 18.94 -16.73
N PHE A 182 -8.34 18.18 -17.75
CA PHE A 182 -8.30 18.64 -19.14
C PHE A 182 -9.26 19.81 -19.36
N LYS A 183 -10.48 19.76 -18.80
CA LYS A 183 -11.45 20.88 -18.87
C LYS A 183 -11.00 22.14 -18.12
N LYS A 184 -10.18 22.00 -17.06
CA LYS A 184 -9.63 23.17 -16.35
C LYS A 184 -8.51 23.86 -17.13
N LYS A 185 -7.66 23.10 -17.81
CA LYS A 185 -6.58 23.65 -18.64
C LYS A 185 -7.09 24.40 -19.85
N ASP A 186 -8.13 23.91 -20.52
CA ASP A 186 -8.75 24.60 -21.67
C ASP A 186 -9.43 25.93 -21.29
N LYS A 187 -9.95 26.04 -20.07
CA LYS A 187 -10.52 27.30 -19.57
C LYS A 187 -9.49 28.33 -19.11
N ALA A 188 -8.27 27.90 -18.79
CA ALA A 188 -7.18 28.80 -18.41
C ALA A 188 -6.34 29.30 -19.60
N ALA A 189 -6.53 28.70 -20.77
CA ALA A 189 -5.85 29.06 -22.02
C ALA A 189 -6.71 29.92 -22.96
N ARG A 190 -7.94 30.25 -22.56
CA ARG A 190 -8.85 31.22 -23.22
C ARG A 190 -9.04 32.44 -22.35
#